data_ebe9fca72b1c13ee6a926a5cfd3ef6b1
#
_entry.id   ebe9fca72b1c13ee6a926a5cfd3ef6b1
#
_cell.length_a   1.000
_cell.length_b   1.000
_cell.length_c   1.000
_cell.angle_alpha   90.00
_cell.angle_beta   90.00
_cell.angle_gamma   90.00
#
_symmetry.space_group_name_H-M   'P 1'
#
loop_
_entity.id
_entity.type
_entity.pdbx_description
1 polymer ?
#
loop_
_entity_poly.entity_id
_entity_poly.type
_entity_poly.pdbx_seq_one_letter_code
_entity_poly.pdbx_strand_id
1 'polypeptide(L)'
;MKELRNLCLALIAIVMATAIDVNAQEAAAKATPNSKKDAKMKTFVIRRDIPDAGKLTPEELKGISQTSCSVLKEMGPRIEWLHSYVTGDQIYCVYKAESEKDIREHAEKGGFPANEIIEVNTIISPATAQLNEKKSSKKKL
;
A
#
# COMPACT_ATOMS: atom_id res chain seq x y z
N MET A 1 13.57 16.89 -63.74
CA MET A 1 14.75 17.71 -63.90
C MET A 1 15.48 17.53 -62.58
N LYS A 2 16.35 16.50 -62.52
CA LYS A 2 17.80 16.60 -62.81
C LYS A 2 18.49 17.62 -61.91
N GLU A 3 19.47 17.06 -61.23
CA GLU A 3 20.59 17.72 -60.55
C GLU A 3 20.26 18.14 -59.12
N LEU A 4 20.72 17.47 -58.07
CA LEU A 4 22.10 17.47 -57.63
C LEU A 4 22.46 16.21 -56.84
N ARG A 5 22.89 15.22 -57.56
CA ARG A 5 23.77 14.16 -57.05
C ARG A 5 25.19 14.72 -57.18
N ASN A 6 25.98 14.44 -56.18
CA ASN A 6 27.41 14.66 -56.05
C ASN A 6 27.80 15.96 -55.39
N LEU A 7 28.13 15.87 -54.13
CA LEU A 7 29.46 16.25 -53.64
C LEU A 7 29.52 16.04 -52.14
N CYS A 8 30.12 14.99 -51.71
CA CYS A 8 31.12 14.98 -50.62
C CYS A 8 31.48 13.54 -50.26
N LEU A 9 32.16 12.90 -51.20
CA LEU A 9 33.17 11.94 -50.83
C LEU A 9 34.39 12.75 -50.38
N ALA A 10 34.86 12.45 -49.22
CA ALA A 10 36.17 12.68 -48.65
C ALA A 10 36.12 13.54 -47.37
N LEU A 11 36.05 12.83 -46.27
CA LEU A 11 36.99 13.04 -45.17
C LEU A 11 36.86 11.88 -44.19
N ILE A 12 37.58 10.79 -44.52
CA ILE A 12 38.00 9.80 -43.54
C ILE A 12 39.09 10.46 -42.73
N ALA A 13 38.81 10.76 -41.51
CA ALA A 13 39.79 11.05 -40.49
C ALA A 13 39.34 10.38 -39.19
N ILE A 14 39.90 9.21 -38.99
CA ILE A 14 40.53 8.79 -37.73
C ILE A 14 40.05 9.58 -36.55
N VAL A 15 39.09 9.05 -35.78
CA VAL A 15 39.01 9.31 -34.39
C VAL A 15 39.15 8.00 -33.63
N MET A 16 40.31 7.92 -33.01
CA MET A 16 40.73 6.91 -32.06
C MET A 16 39.65 6.55 -31.07
N ALA A 17 39.60 5.27 -30.80
CA ALA A 17 38.90 4.64 -29.69
C ALA A 17 39.12 5.41 -28.38
N THR A 18 38.08 5.98 -27.85
CA THR A 18 37.93 6.08 -26.40
C THR A 18 36.82 5.13 -26.02
N ALA A 19 37.22 3.99 -25.50
CA ALA A 19 36.36 3.13 -24.76
C ALA A 19 35.78 3.95 -23.59
N ILE A 20 34.56 4.43 -23.76
CA ILE A 20 33.78 4.89 -22.62
C ILE A 20 33.24 3.62 -21.99
N ASP A 21 33.92 3.17 -20.94
CA ASP A 21 33.35 2.28 -19.96
C ASP A 21 32.07 2.95 -19.46
N VAL A 22 30.94 2.56 -20.05
CA VAL A 22 29.64 2.77 -19.44
C VAL A 22 29.56 1.77 -18.29
N ASN A 23 30.30 2.08 -17.23
CA ASN A 23 30.01 1.52 -15.94
C ASN A 23 28.64 2.07 -15.55
N ALA A 24 27.60 1.30 -15.92
CA ALA A 24 26.28 1.46 -15.42
C ALA A 24 26.37 1.24 -13.91
N GLN A 25 26.73 2.31 -13.22
CA GLN A 25 26.68 2.40 -11.79
C GLN A 25 25.22 2.42 -11.47
N GLU A 26 24.70 1.22 -11.29
CA GLU A 26 23.47 0.92 -10.60
C GLU A 26 23.57 1.64 -9.25
N ALA A 27 23.14 2.89 -9.26
CA ALA A 27 22.89 3.64 -8.05
C ALA A 27 21.70 2.96 -7.40
N ALA A 28 21.97 1.85 -6.70
CA ALA A 28 21.16 1.41 -5.62
C ALA A 28 20.98 2.64 -4.73
N ALA A 29 19.86 3.33 -4.92
CA ALA A 29 19.39 4.35 -4.01
C ALA A 29 19.29 3.65 -2.67
N LYS A 30 20.34 3.79 -1.90
CA LYS A 30 20.42 3.45 -0.50
C LYS A 30 19.38 4.33 0.16
N ALA A 31 18.16 3.79 0.26
CA ALA A 31 17.13 4.37 1.09
C ALA A 31 17.74 4.43 2.48
N THR A 32 18.21 5.59 2.86
CA THR A 32 18.51 5.93 4.23
C THR A 32 17.26 5.57 5.03
N PRO A 33 17.36 4.70 6.04
CA PRO A 33 16.26 4.54 6.98
C PRO A 33 16.16 5.88 7.71
N ASN A 34 15.21 6.71 7.21
CA ASN A 34 14.79 7.88 7.96
C ASN A 34 14.20 7.32 9.25
N SER A 35 14.89 7.55 10.35
CA SER A 35 14.46 7.19 11.69
C SER A 35 13.24 8.02 12.09
N LYS A 36 12.12 7.81 11.41
CA LYS A 36 10.83 7.99 12.04
C LYS A 36 10.73 6.85 13.03
N LYS A 37 10.93 7.20 14.31
CA LYS A 37 10.50 6.46 15.49
C LYS A 37 9.32 5.58 15.07
N ASP A 38 9.47 4.26 15.12
CA ASP A 38 8.47 3.29 14.69
C ASP A 38 7.12 3.66 15.32
N ALA A 39 6.30 4.38 14.57
CA ALA A 39 4.98 4.74 15.04
C ALA A 39 4.20 3.42 15.14
N LYS A 40 3.80 3.08 16.36
CA LYS A 40 3.14 1.81 16.65
C LYS A 40 1.82 1.77 15.91
N MET A 41 1.73 0.91 14.90
CA MET A 41 0.50 0.65 14.16
C MET A 41 -0.59 0.18 15.12
N LYS A 42 -1.73 0.86 15.09
CA LYS A 42 -2.94 0.53 15.85
C LYS A 42 -3.97 -0.10 14.93
N THR A 43 -4.82 -0.93 15.47
CA THR A 43 -5.94 -1.52 14.70
C THR A 43 -7.18 -0.65 14.87
N PHE A 44 -7.89 -0.42 13.78
CA PHE A 44 -9.15 0.33 13.73
C PHE A 44 -10.23 -0.48 13.05
N VAL A 45 -11.46 -0.35 13.54
CA VAL A 45 -12.67 -0.79 12.85
C VAL A 45 -13.40 0.46 12.38
N ILE A 46 -13.72 0.50 11.09
CA ILE A 46 -14.41 1.61 10.45
C ILE A 46 -15.78 1.12 10.01
N ARG A 47 -16.85 1.77 10.46
CA ARG A 47 -18.19 1.57 9.94
C ARG A 47 -18.44 2.58 8.82
N ARG A 48 -18.93 2.05 7.70
CA ARG A 48 -19.35 2.82 6.53
C ARG A 48 -20.82 2.53 6.26
N ASP A 49 -21.66 3.53 6.36
CA ASP A 49 -23.09 3.41 6.06
C ASP A 49 -23.26 3.56 4.53
N ILE A 50 -23.55 2.45 3.88
CA ILE A 50 -23.72 2.33 2.44
C ILE A 50 -25.02 1.57 2.20
N PRO A 51 -26.10 2.28 1.86
CA PRO A 51 -27.39 1.64 1.58
C PRO A 51 -27.25 0.54 0.52
N ASP A 52 -27.90 -0.59 0.75
CA ASP A 52 -27.89 -1.74 -0.14
C ASP A 52 -26.49 -2.34 -0.41
N ALA A 53 -25.51 -2.13 0.48
CA ALA A 53 -24.16 -2.68 0.33
C ALA A 53 -24.15 -4.18 0.06
N GLY A 54 -25.08 -4.93 0.66
CA GLY A 54 -25.23 -6.38 0.47
C GLY A 54 -25.71 -6.80 -0.91
N LYS A 55 -26.15 -5.86 -1.75
CA LYS A 55 -26.55 -6.08 -3.15
C LYS A 55 -25.47 -5.78 -4.16
N LEU A 56 -24.31 -5.28 -3.70
CA LEU A 56 -23.16 -4.99 -4.57
C LEU A 56 -22.68 -6.27 -5.28
N THR A 57 -22.52 -6.16 -6.59
CA THR A 57 -21.99 -7.25 -7.41
C THR A 57 -20.49 -7.51 -7.15
N PRO A 58 -19.98 -8.69 -7.49
CA PRO A 58 -18.55 -8.96 -7.40
C PRO A 58 -17.67 -7.94 -8.16
N GLU A 59 -18.14 -7.43 -9.29
CA GLU A 59 -17.46 -6.43 -10.11
C GLU A 59 -17.39 -5.07 -9.38
N GLU A 60 -18.47 -4.64 -8.75
CA GLU A 60 -18.52 -3.42 -7.96
C GLU A 60 -17.62 -3.52 -6.72
N LEU A 61 -17.67 -4.65 -6.01
CA LEU A 61 -16.78 -4.92 -4.87
C LEU A 61 -15.30 -4.92 -5.29
N LYS A 62 -14.99 -5.47 -6.47
CA LYS A 62 -13.65 -5.42 -7.05
C LYS A 62 -13.23 -3.98 -7.33
N GLY A 63 -14.09 -3.16 -7.93
CA GLY A 63 -13.82 -1.74 -8.21
C GLY A 63 -13.51 -0.95 -6.94
N ILE A 64 -14.32 -1.12 -5.90
CA ILE A 64 -14.12 -0.51 -4.57
C ILE A 64 -12.76 -0.93 -4.00
N SER A 65 -12.43 -2.22 -4.09
CA SER A 65 -11.16 -2.75 -3.58
C SER A 65 -9.96 -2.19 -4.34
N GLN A 66 -10.05 -2.05 -5.66
CA GLN A 66 -9.01 -1.46 -6.50
C GLN A 66 -8.76 0.00 -6.14
N THR A 67 -9.82 0.79 -5.94
CA THR A 67 -9.72 2.18 -5.49
C THR A 67 -9.03 2.27 -4.14
N SER A 68 -9.46 1.45 -3.17
CA SER A 68 -8.82 1.39 -1.85
C SER A 68 -7.33 1.05 -1.95
N CYS A 69 -6.97 0.02 -2.72
CA CYS A 69 -5.56 -0.38 -2.90
C CYS A 69 -4.71 0.71 -3.56
N SER A 70 -5.26 1.47 -4.52
CA SER A 70 -4.56 2.59 -5.16
C SER A 70 -4.23 3.69 -4.17
N VAL A 71 -5.20 4.08 -3.34
CA VAL A 71 -5.00 5.07 -2.28
C VAL A 71 -3.99 4.59 -1.24
N LEU A 72 -4.08 3.34 -0.81
CA LEU A 72 -3.12 2.76 0.14
C LEU A 72 -1.69 2.77 -0.40
N LYS A 73 -1.51 2.46 -1.69
CA LYS A 73 -0.20 2.51 -2.34
C LYS A 73 0.39 3.93 -2.32
N GLU A 74 -0.44 4.94 -2.55
CA GLU A 74 -0.02 6.35 -2.49
C GLU A 74 0.34 6.77 -1.06
N MET A 75 -0.46 6.35 -0.08
CA MET A 75 -0.24 6.70 1.33
C MET A 75 0.96 6.00 1.96
N GLY A 76 1.40 4.88 1.41
CA GLY A 76 2.55 4.12 1.88
C GLY A 76 2.29 3.33 3.18
N PRO A 77 3.35 2.94 3.92
CA PRO A 77 3.25 1.91 4.96
C PRO A 77 2.58 2.35 6.27
N ARG A 78 2.16 3.61 6.38
CA ARG A 78 1.50 4.14 7.59
C ARG A 78 0.05 3.68 7.76
N ILE A 79 -0.49 2.97 6.76
CA ILE A 79 -1.83 2.40 6.77
C ILE A 79 -1.85 1.08 6.00
N GLU A 80 -2.57 0.09 6.51
CA GLU A 80 -2.74 -1.23 5.92
C GLU A 80 -4.19 -1.67 6.03
N TRP A 81 -4.80 -2.09 4.94
CA TRP A 81 -6.13 -2.70 4.93
C TRP A 81 -6.01 -4.20 5.17
N LEU A 82 -6.68 -4.71 6.21
CA LEU A 82 -6.66 -6.13 6.51
C LEU A 82 -7.78 -6.87 5.79
N HIS A 83 -9.02 -6.45 6.01
CA HIS A 83 -10.22 -7.00 5.37
C HIS A 83 -11.44 -6.12 5.65
N SER A 84 -12.56 -6.45 5.00
CA SER A 84 -13.85 -5.82 5.26
C SER A 84 -14.97 -6.85 5.26
N TYR A 85 -15.99 -6.59 6.07
CA TYR A 85 -17.23 -7.33 6.09
C TYR A 85 -18.32 -6.49 5.44
N VAL A 86 -18.95 -7.03 4.39
CA VAL A 86 -20.10 -6.41 3.73
C VAL A 86 -21.37 -6.97 4.35
N THR A 87 -22.23 -6.09 4.84
CA THR A 87 -23.55 -6.42 5.40
C THR A 87 -24.66 -5.87 4.52
N GLY A 88 -25.92 -5.86 4.98
CA GLY A 88 -27.05 -5.34 4.18
C GLY A 88 -26.86 -3.88 3.76
N ASP A 89 -26.59 -2.99 4.72
CA ASP A 89 -26.53 -1.54 4.51
C ASP A 89 -25.24 -0.90 5.04
N GLN A 90 -24.25 -1.72 5.38
CA GLN A 90 -23.01 -1.25 5.98
C GLN A 90 -21.82 -2.09 5.53
N ILE A 91 -20.65 -1.46 5.53
CA ILE A 91 -19.36 -2.16 5.40
C ILE A 91 -18.52 -1.85 6.63
N TYR A 92 -18.05 -2.92 7.29
CA TYR A 92 -17.11 -2.83 8.42
C TYR A 92 -15.71 -3.16 7.91
N CYS A 93 -14.83 -2.16 7.94
CA CYS A 93 -13.46 -2.33 7.45
C CYS A 93 -12.49 -2.40 8.62
N VAL A 94 -11.53 -3.32 8.55
CA VAL A 94 -10.47 -3.46 9.55
C VAL A 94 -9.15 -3.02 8.94
N TYR A 95 -8.52 -2.02 9.56
CA TYR A 95 -7.26 -1.44 9.14
C TYR A 95 -6.25 -1.42 10.28
N LYS A 96 -4.97 -1.45 9.92
CA LYS A 96 -3.90 -0.95 10.77
C LYS A 96 -3.49 0.43 10.29
N ALA A 97 -3.27 1.36 11.20
CA ALA A 97 -2.77 2.69 10.88
C ALA A 97 -1.97 3.28 12.04
N GLU A 98 -1.12 4.24 11.76
CA GLU A 98 -0.40 4.99 12.79
C GLU A 98 -1.36 5.86 13.63
N SER A 99 -2.44 6.36 12.99
CA SER A 99 -3.43 7.22 13.62
C SER A 99 -4.81 7.14 12.95
N GLU A 100 -5.84 7.61 13.65
CA GLU A 100 -7.18 7.83 13.08
C GLU A 100 -7.15 8.81 11.90
N LYS A 101 -6.24 9.78 11.93
CA LYS A 101 -6.06 10.75 10.84
C LYS A 101 -5.74 10.06 9.52
N ASP A 102 -4.92 9.00 9.54
CA ASP A 102 -4.58 8.24 8.35
C ASP A 102 -5.79 7.51 7.78
N ILE A 103 -6.67 7.01 8.66
CA ILE A 103 -7.94 6.39 8.23
C ILE A 103 -8.84 7.42 7.55
N ARG A 104 -8.95 8.63 8.11
CA ARG A 104 -9.76 9.72 7.52
C ARG A 104 -9.21 10.18 6.18
N GLU A 105 -7.89 10.34 6.08
CA GLU A 105 -7.24 10.69 4.82
C GLU A 105 -7.48 9.63 3.73
N HIS A 106 -7.38 8.34 4.09
CA HIS A 106 -7.70 7.25 3.17
C HIS A 106 -9.16 7.31 2.71
N ALA A 107 -10.08 7.55 3.61
CA ALA A 107 -11.51 7.66 3.30
C ALA A 107 -11.79 8.84 2.36
N GLU A 108 -11.21 10.00 2.62
CA GLU A 108 -11.35 11.19 1.79
C GLU A 108 -10.79 10.98 0.39
N LYS A 109 -9.56 10.49 0.27
CA LYS A 109 -8.91 10.25 -1.03
C LYS A 109 -9.64 9.19 -1.86
N GLY A 110 -10.20 8.18 -1.22
CA GLY A 110 -10.93 7.11 -1.88
C GLY A 110 -12.41 7.43 -2.15
N GLY A 111 -12.92 8.55 -1.64
CA GLY A 111 -14.34 8.90 -1.72
C GLY A 111 -15.23 7.97 -0.87
N PHE A 112 -14.69 7.38 0.20
CA PHE A 112 -15.42 6.45 1.06
C PHE A 112 -16.04 7.15 2.26
N PRO A 113 -17.27 6.82 2.67
CA PRO A 113 -17.78 7.27 3.95
C PRO A 113 -16.97 6.65 5.11
N ALA A 114 -16.82 7.40 6.19
CA ALA A 114 -16.20 6.94 7.43
C ALA A 114 -17.07 7.45 8.60
N ASN A 115 -18.24 6.81 8.76
CA ASN A 115 -19.27 7.25 9.71
C ASN A 115 -18.81 7.08 11.14
N GLU A 116 -18.08 6.01 11.43
CA GLU A 116 -17.51 5.74 12.73
C GLU A 116 -16.12 5.10 12.58
N ILE A 117 -15.17 5.54 13.40
CA ILE A 117 -13.82 4.99 13.46
C ILE A 117 -13.53 4.65 14.92
N ILE A 118 -13.26 3.37 15.19
CA ILE A 118 -13.08 2.83 16.53
C ILE A 118 -11.68 2.22 16.63
N GLU A 119 -10.85 2.72 17.56
CA GLU A 119 -9.57 2.09 17.88
C GLU A 119 -9.81 0.78 18.65
N VAL A 120 -9.19 -0.30 18.19
CA VAL A 120 -9.29 -1.62 18.82
C VAL A 120 -8.23 -1.75 19.91
N ASN A 121 -8.66 -1.91 21.15
CA ASN A 121 -7.74 -2.10 22.27
C ASN A 121 -7.16 -3.51 22.32
N THR A 122 -7.96 -4.53 22.01
CA THR A 122 -7.53 -5.92 22.02
C THR A 122 -8.40 -6.78 21.09
N ILE A 123 -7.83 -7.87 20.63
CA ILE A 123 -8.51 -8.87 19.81
C ILE A 123 -8.57 -10.16 20.61
N ILE A 124 -9.77 -10.73 20.75
CA ILE A 124 -9.98 -12.04 21.32
C ILE A 124 -10.35 -13.06 20.23
N SER A 125 -9.89 -14.28 20.39
CA SER A 125 -10.17 -15.38 19.47
C SER A 125 -10.17 -16.70 20.25
N PRO A 126 -10.54 -17.83 19.66
CA PRO A 126 -10.39 -19.14 20.31
C PRO A 126 -8.98 -19.41 20.85
N ALA A 127 -7.94 -18.87 20.20
CA ALA A 127 -6.57 -18.97 20.68
C ALA A 127 -6.33 -18.22 22.01
N THR A 128 -7.14 -17.21 22.30
CA THR A 128 -7.04 -16.44 23.56
C THR A 128 -7.35 -17.32 24.79
N ALA A 129 -8.24 -18.30 24.64
CA ALA A 129 -8.57 -19.25 25.71
C ALA A 129 -7.40 -20.15 26.12
N GLN A 130 -6.41 -20.34 25.22
CA GLN A 130 -5.26 -21.23 25.44
C GLN A 130 -4.02 -20.51 25.99
N LEU A 131 -4.08 -19.19 26.19
CA LEU A 131 -2.89 -18.39 26.61
C LEU A 131 -2.34 -18.77 27.98
N ASN A 132 -3.17 -19.32 28.89
CA ASN A 132 -2.75 -19.68 30.24
C ASN A 132 -2.12 -21.09 30.32
N GLU A 133 -2.40 -22.00 29.39
CA GLU A 133 -1.89 -23.37 29.40
C GLU A 133 -0.40 -23.44 29.05
N LYS A 134 0.07 -22.58 28.14
CA LYS A 134 1.48 -22.51 27.72
C LYS A 134 2.43 -21.94 28.79
N LYS A 135 1.92 -21.16 29.76
CA LYS A 135 2.75 -20.66 30.89
C LYS A 135 2.88 -21.69 32.00
N SER A 136 1.91 -22.59 32.17
CA SER A 136 1.94 -23.65 33.20
C SER A 136 2.94 -24.75 32.86
N SER A 137 3.07 -25.12 31.58
CA SER A 137 3.97 -26.19 31.16
C SER A 137 5.45 -25.84 31.18
N LYS A 138 5.81 -24.53 31.15
CA LYS A 138 7.23 -24.10 31.26
C LYS A 138 7.76 -23.97 32.71
N LYS A 139 6.91 -24.13 33.74
CA LYS A 139 7.29 -24.02 35.17
C LYS A 139 7.50 -25.38 35.83
N LYS A 140 7.42 -26.51 35.08
CA LYS A 140 7.56 -27.87 35.56
C LYS A 140 8.80 -28.57 34.96
N LEU A 141 9.92 -27.85 34.87
CA LEU A 141 11.24 -28.43 34.59
C LEU A 141 12.27 -27.80 35.51
#